data_7fb150cb045cd2b3606c7e03fc26b5a9
#
_entry.id   7fb150cb045cd2b3606c7e03fc26b5a9
#
_cell.length_a   1.000
_cell.length_b   1.000
_cell.length_c   1.000
_cell.angle_alpha   90.00
_cell.angle_beta   90.00
_cell.angle_gamma   90.00
#
_symmetry.space_group_name_H-M   'P 1'
#
loop_
_entity.id
_entity.type
_entity.pdbx_description
1 polymer ?
#
loop_
_entity_poly.entity_id
_entity_poly.type
_entity_poly.pdbx_seq_one_letter_code
_entity_poly.pdbx_strand_id
1 'polypeptide(L)'
;MGIYIYGVVNTILFVILGKLFMEIFESRRRYTNRWYGGIIILCQIAGLYGVSVILDGKLICKEIVVLSLNILCMWLYFNQTIWRTVACMLLYQASGLIIDYVTIIVASKCFSNITMDSLHESMVNVLLGVLSQTFLLVFLMILHRYVIHTSSDMLTEAEWLRFAIFPIFTIVVLISLLVGFEIPLNERQKSILICISIGLIGMNIVVFYLINSILKREMELRENKIFLERVKNETEMYRSISENYDKQRKREHEYQNHMQVISDLLKNKKYQELERFIDESNSDTAGKIDKIDTNHVIVNSILNTKYREAREKKIVFVVKVNDLSTLKIKDEDIVLILSYLLNNAIEACEKSERPVIKVKIMKEQKQIIIAVINTIDKEPKEECGKFITSKEENTELHGIGIQNIKDTVEKYGGTCVIRYDQMIFQFIIVISEN
;
A
#
# COMPACT_ATOMS: atom_id res chain seq x y z
N MET A 1 2.61 34.50 38.65
CA MET A 1 2.42 33.02 38.67
C MET A 1 1.30 32.60 37.75
N GLY A 2 0.09 33.20 37.80
CA GLY A 2 -1.06 32.84 36.95
C GLY A 2 -0.81 32.93 35.44
N ILE A 3 -0.06 33.94 34.97
CA ILE A 3 0.24 34.15 33.54
C ILE A 3 1.12 33.03 32.98
N TYR A 4 2.13 32.58 33.73
CA TYR A 4 2.98 31.44 33.30
C TYR A 4 2.23 30.15 33.23
N ILE A 5 1.33 29.87 34.18
CA ILE A 5 0.46 28.68 34.18
C ILE A 5 -0.46 28.72 32.96
N TYR A 6 -1.06 29.87 32.66
CA TYR A 6 -1.89 30.03 31.45
C TYR A 6 -1.09 29.77 30.16
N GLY A 7 0.11 30.36 30.05
CA GLY A 7 0.97 30.12 28.86
C GLY A 7 1.26 28.65 28.63
N VAL A 8 1.56 27.90 29.69
CA VAL A 8 1.77 26.45 29.61
C VAL A 8 0.50 25.72 29.17
N VAL A 9 -0.64 26.04 29.81
CA VAL A 9 -1.93 25.38 29.47
C VAL A 9 -2.35 25.65 28.02
N ASN A 10 -2.19 26.91 27.57
CA ASN A 10 -2.50 27.27 26.19
C ASN A 10 -1.61 26.54 25.18
N THR A 11 -0.32 26.39 25.48
CA THR A 11 0.62 25.61 24.64
C THR A 11 0.25 24.13 24.58
N ILE A 12 -0.14 23.53 25.72
CA ILE A 12 -0.60 22.15 25.79
C ILE A 12 -1.85 21.96 24.91
N LEU A 13 -2.85 22.85 25.05
CA LEU A 13 -4.08 22.80 24.25
C LEU A 13 -3.76 22.92 22.76
N PHE A 14 -2.92 23.86 22.37
CA PHE A 14 -2.50 24.07 20.99
C PHE A 14 -1.86 22.82 20.38
N VAL A 15 -0.96 22.15 21.13
CA VAL A 15 -0.33 20.90 20.67
C VAL A 15 -1.34 19.75 20.55
N ILE A 16 -2.24 19.62 21.53
CA ILE A 16 -3.27 18.59 21.50
C ILE A 16 -4.23 18.80 20.31
N LEU A 17 -4.67 20.03 20.06
CA LEU A 17 -5.53 20.37 18.93
C LEU A 17 -4.82 20.14 17.59
N GLY A 18 -3.53 20.48 17.48
CA GLY A 18 -2.72 20.20 16.30
C GLY A 18 -2.58 18.71 16.02
N LYS A 19 -2.40 17.92 17.08
CA LYS A 19 -2.39 16.45 16.95
C LYS A 19 -3.75 15.91 16.49
N LEU A 20 -4.86 16.35 17.08
CA LEU A 20 -6.21 15.98 16.68
C LEU A 20 -6.49 16.35 15.22
N PHE A 21 -6.03 17.53 14.77
CA PHE A 21 -6.12 17.94 13.38
C PHE A 21 -5.39 16.97 12.46
N MET A 22 -4.18 16.55 12.80
CA MET A 22 -3.41 15.59 12.02
C MET A 22 -4.09 14.21 11.98
N GLU A 23 -4.70 13.78 13.10
CA GLU A 23 -5.42 12.49 13.18
C GLU A 23 -6.66 12.45 12.27
N ILE A 24 -7.20 13.60 11.82
CA ILE A 24 -8.28 13.65 10.81
C ILE A 24 -7.78 13.12 9.45
N PHE A 25 -6.54 13.40 9.10
CA PHE A 25 -5.94 13.03 7.80
C PHE A 25 -5.09 11.75 7.87
N GLU A 26 -4.51 11.43 9.05
CA GLU A 26 -3.61 10.28 9.22
C GLU A 26 -3.72 9.67 10.61
N SER A 27 -4.09 8.40 10.66
CA SER A 27 -4.19 7.65 11.92
C SER A 27 -2.92 6.86 12.26
N ARG A 28 -2.03 6.63 11.29
CA ARG A 28 -0.84 5.79 11.47
C ARG A 28 0.29 6.54 12.16
N ARG A 29 0.76 6.00 13.29
CA ARG A 29 1.93 6.52 14.00
C ARG A 29 3.21 5.90 13.44
N ARG A 30 4.30 6.66 13.44
CA ARG A 30 5.62 6.18 12.99
C ARG A 30 6.19 5.11 13.92
N TYR A 31 5.97 5.25 15.24
CA TYR A 31 6.46 4.34 16.25
C TYR A 31 5.32 3.58 16.90
N THR A 32 5.48 2.27 17.03
CA THR A 32 4.53 1.39 17.73
C THR A 32 4.57 1.58 19.25
N ASN A 33 5.73 1.97 19.78
CA ASN A 33 5.91 2.19 21.22
C ASN A 33 5.35 3.57 21.64
N ARG A 34 4.36 3.57 22.52
CA ARG A 34 3.67 4.76 23.03
C ARG A 34 4.60 5.77 23.75
N TRP A 35 5.69 5.30 24.36
CA TRP A 35 6.63 6.15 25.08
C TRP A 35 7.33 7.14 24.17
N TYR A 36 7.78 6.73 22.96
CA TYR A 36 8.41 7.65 22.00
C TYR A 36 7.46 8.77 21.55
N GLY A 37 6.19 8.43 21.29
CA GLY A 37 5.18 9.44 20.97
C GLY A 37 4.96 10.44 22.10
N GLY A 38 4.95 9.97 23.36
CA GLY A 38 4.85 10.85 24.53
C GLY A 38 6.03 11.81 24.66
N ILE A 39 7.26 11.32 24.43
CA ILE A 39 8.48 12.15 24.47
C ILE A 39 8.44 13.24 23.40
N ILE A 40 8.05 12.92 22.16
CA ILE A 40 7.96 13.90 21.07
C ILE A 40 6.99 15.02 21.42
N ILE A 41 5.81 14.69 21.96
CA ILE A 41 4.79 15.68 22.37
C ILE A 41 5.31 16.53 23.53
N LEU A 42 5.97 15.95 24.52
CA LEU A 42 6.55 16.69 25.63
C LEU A 42 7.65 17.66 25.15
N CYS A 43 8.54 17.21 24.27
CA CYS A 43 9.55 18.06 23.65
C CYS A 43 8.93 19.20 22.84
N GLN A 44 7.83 18.93 22.12
CA GLN A 44 7.08 19.94 21.37
C GLN A 44 6.50 21.00 22.30
N ILE A 45 5.82 20.60 23.38
CA ILE A 45 5.26 21.53 24.37
C ILE A 45 6.36 22.41 25.00
N ALA A 46 7.44 21.79 25.44
CA ALA A 46 8.57 22.51 26.04
C ALA A 46 9.23 23.48 25.04
N GLY A 47 9.43 23.03 23.78
CA GLY A 47 10.00 23.87 22.72
C GLY A 47 9.11 25.06 22.37
N LEU A 48 7.81 24.86 22.17
CA LEU A 48 6.86 25.92 21.85
C LEU A 48 6.71 26.93 22.98
N TYR A 49 6.66 26.46 24.22
CA TYR A 49 6.65 27.35 25.38
C TYR A 49 7.92 28.18 25.48
N GLY A 50 9.09 27.55 25.28
CA GLY A 50 10.37 28.26 25.23
C GLY A 50 10.41 29.33 24.13
N VAL A 51 9.94 29.00 22.93
CA VAL A 51 9.81 29.98 21.81
C VAL A 51 8.89 31.13 22.16
N SER A 52 7.76 30.87 22.83
CA SER A 52 6.82 31.91 23.22
C SER A 52 7.41 32.92 24.21
N VAL A 53 8.32 32.47 25.09
CA VAL A 53 9.01 33.33 26.07
C VAL A 53 10.20 34.07 25.46
N ILE A 54 11.01 33.37 24.63
CA ILE A 54 12.26 33.97 24.08
C ILE A 54 11.97 34.97 22.96
N LEU A 55 10.96 34.70 22.13
CA LEU A 55 10.58 35.53 20.98
C LEU A 55 9.37 36.42 21.27
N ASP A 56 9.13 36.74 22.55
CA ASP A 56 8.09 37.70 22.91
C ASP A 56 8.38 39.08 22.28
N GLY A 57 7.33 39.69 21.67
CA GLY A 57 7.48 40.95 20.90
C GLY A 57 8.02 40.80 19.47
N LYS A 58 8.44 39.60 19.00
CA LYS A 58 8.91 39.36 17.62
C LYS A 58 7.95 38.46 16.85
N LEU A 59 6.75 38.95 16.53
CA LEU A 59 5.64 38.20 16.01
C LEU A 59 6.00 37.35 14.79
N ILE A 60 6.63 37.92 13.76
CA ILE A 60 6.99 37.19 12.52
C ILE A 60 7.98 36.05 12.79
N CYS A 61 9.04 36.30 13.55
CA CYS A 61 10.03 35.26 13.88
C CYS A 61 9.41 34.17 14.74
N LYS A 62 8.55 34.52 15.67
CA LYS A 62 7.82 33.58 16.53
C LYS A 62 6.97 32.63 15.70
N GLU A 63 6.14 33.15 14.78
CA GLU A 63 5.25 32.31 13.94
C GLU A 63 6.03 31.35 13.03
N ILE A 64 7.14 31.78 12.43
CA ILE A 64 7.99 30.93 11.59
C ILE A 64 8.59 29.79 12.42
N VAL A 65 9.11 30.08 13.61
CA VAL A 65 9.73 29.04 14.47
C VAL A 65 8.69 28.10 15.04
N VAL A 66 7.51 28.58 15.45
CA VAL A 66 6.38 27.77 15.89
C VAL A 66 5.94 26.78 14.78
N LEU A 67 5.74 27.30 13.57
CA LEU A 67 5.35 26.47 12.43
C LEU A 67 6.42 25.41 12.12
N SER A 68 7.69 25.80 12.08
CA SER A 68 8.80 24.87 11.78
C SER A 68 8.91 23.76 12.84
N LEU A 69 8.77 24.11 14.12
CA LEU A 69 8.80 23.14 15.22
C LEU A 69 7.60 22.18 15.17
N ASN A 70 6.41 22.72 14.87
CA ASN A 70 5.20 21.90 14.70
C ASN A 70 5.34 20.90 13.55
N ILE A 71 5.83 21.34 12.40
CA ILE A 71 6.08 20.47 11.24
C ILE A 71 7.05 19.35 11.61
N LEU A 72 8.18 19.70 12.23
CA LEU A 72 9.21 18.73 12.62
C LEU A 72 8.67 17.67 13.60
N CYS A 73 8.01 18.13 14.67
CA CYS A 73 7.49 17.20 15.70
C CYS A 73 6.37 16.30 15.15
N MET A 74 5.46 16.84 14.36
CA MET A 74 4.37 16.05 13.77
C MET A 74 4.88 15.10 12.69
N TRP A 75 5.87 15.48 11.90
CA TRP A 75 6.53 14.56 10.96
C TRP A 75 7.23 13.41 11.66
N LEU A 76 7.87 13.64 12.80
CA LEU A 76 8.44 12.58 13.64
C LEU A 76 7.39 11.68 14.29
N TYR A 77 6.22 12.24 14.63
CA TYR A 77 5.15 11.49 15.29
C TYR A 77 4.34 10.61 14.34
N PHE A 78 3.94 11.14 13.17
CA PHE A 78 3.13 10.42 12.18
C PHE A 78 3.97 9.80 11.07
N ASN A 79 3.51 8.67 10.52
CA ASN A 79 4.19 7.97 9.42
C ASN A 79 3.69 8.47 8.07
N GLN A 80 4.15 9.65 7.68
CA GLN A 80 3.74 10.30 6.42
C GLN A 80 4.89 11.07 5.78
N THR A 81 4.69 11.50 4.52
CA THR A 81 5.68 12.31 3.79
C THR A 81 5.78 13.72 4.38
N ILE A 82 6.96 14.36 4.22
CA ILE A 82 7.19 15.68 4.77
C ILE A 82 6.26 16.73 4.16
N TRP A 83 6.01 16.67 2.85
CA TRP A 83 5.16 17.63 2.13
C TRP A 83 3.71 17.61 2.60
N ARG A 84 3.19 16.44 2.90
CA ARG A 84 1.87 16.27 3.49
C ARG A 84 1.79 16.85 4.89
N THR A 85 2.80 16.59 5.73
CA THR A 85 2.89 17.18 7.08
C THR A 85 2.94 18.70 7.00
N VAL A 86 3.73 19.26 6.07
CA VAL A 86 3.82 20.69 5.83
C VAL A 86 2.46 21.29 5.46
N ALA A 87 1.77 20.70 4.48
CA ALA A 87 0.45 21.19 4.04
C ALA A 87 -0.59 21.15 5.17
N CYS A 88 -0.66 20.03 5.91
CA CYS A 88 -1.58 19.89 7.03
C CYS A 88 -1.27 20.87 8.18
N MET A 89 0.01 21.06 8.52
CA MET A 89 0.39 22.00 9.58
C MET A 89 0.16 23.46 9.18
N LEU A 90 0.36 23.81 7.91
CA LEU A 90 0.00 25.13 7.38
C LEU A 90 -1.52 25.39 7.46
N LEU A 91 -2.35 24.40 7.11
CA LEU A 91 -3.81 24.48 7.23
C LEU A 91 -4.25 24.65 8.69
N TYR A 92 -3.63 23.90 9.60
CA TYR A 92 -3.89 24.02 11.04
C TYR A 92 -3.53 25.41 11.56
N GLN A 93 -2.31 25.88 11.25
CA GLN A 93 -1.82 27.22 11.67
C GLN A 93 -2.68 28.34 11.10
N ALA A 94 -3.03 28.28 9.81
CA ALA A 94 -3.91 29.25 9.18
C ALA A 94 -5.30 29.29 9.84
N SER A 95 -5.89 28.12 10.13
CA SER A 95 -7.18 28.03 10.80
C SER A 95 -7.14 28.62 12.23
N GLY A 96 -6.08 28.32 12.98
CA GLY A 96 -5.85 28.89 14.32
C GLY A 96 -5.76 30.40 14.27
N LEU A 97 -4.87 30.95 13.42
CA LEU A 97 -4.68 32.39 13.26
C LEU A 97 -5.97 33.12 12.82
N ILE A 98 -6.77 32.52 11.93
CA ILE A 98 -8.07 33.08 11.55
C ILE A 98 -9.00 33.19 12.76
N ILE A 99 -9.10 32.13 13.55
CA ILE A 99 -9.98 32.06 14.72
C ILE A 99 -9.53 33.07 15.78
N ASP A 100 -8.21 33.13 16.06
CA ASP A 100 -7.65 34.11 16.98
C ASP A 100 -7.97 35.54 16.55
N TYR A 101 -7.73 35.85 15.27
CA TYR A 101 -7.98 37.17 14.69
C TYR A 101 -9.46 37.56 14.75
N VAL A 102 -10.37 36.68 14.35
CA VAL A 102 -11.82 36.88 14.41
C VAL A 102 -12.27 37.10 15.85
N THR A 103 -11.74 36.32 16.80
CA THR A 103 -12.08 36.42 18.22
C THR A 103 -11.69 37.80 18.76
N ILE A 104 -10.48 38.31 18.44
CA ILE A 104 -10.02 39.63 18.83
C ILE A 104 -10.91 40.74 18.27
N ILE A 105 -11.23 40.66 16.95
CA ILE A 105 -12.04 41.73 16.30
C ILE A 105 -13.47 41.73 16.84
N VAL A 106 -14.09 40.56 17.00
CA VAL A 106 -15.46 40.47 17.55
C VAL A 106 -15.49 40.99 18.97
N ALA A 107 -14.50 40.62 19.78
CA ALA A 107 -14.38 41.16 21.16
C ALA A 107 -14.19 42.66 21.18
N SER A 108 -13.34 43.25 20.33
CA SER A 108 -13.14 44.69 20.23
C SER A 108 -14.38 45.47 19.76
N LYS A 109 -15.29 44.82 19.04
CA LYS A 109 -16.56 45.41 18.58
C LYS A 109 -17.68 45.28 19.62
N CYS A 110 -17.72 44.16 20.35
CA CYS A 110 -18.74 43.94 21.39
C CYS A 110 -18.46 44.68 22.69
N PHE A 111 -17.20 44.90 23.01
CA PHE A 111 -16.76 45.55 24.24
C PHE A 111 -15.94 46.81 23.87
N SER A 112 -16.58 47.96 23.90
CA SER A 112 -15.96 49.25 23.56
C SER A 112 -14.72 49.61 24.38
N ASN A 113 -14.49 48.98 25.53
CA ASN A 113 -13.36 49.17 26.42
C ASN A 113 -12.15 48.29 26.10
N ILE A 114 -12.24 47.37 25.12
CA ILE A 114 -11.11 46.56 24.69
C ILE A 114 -10.29 47.37 23.66
N THR A 115 -9.31 48.10 24.14
CA THR A 115 -8.27 48.74 23.33
C THR A 115 -7.06 47.83 23.25
N MET A 116 -6.11 48.11 22.34
CA MET A 116 -4.85 47.32 22.26
C MET A 116 -4.06 47.37 23.57
N ASP A 117 -4.14 48.46 24.32
CA ASP A 117 -3.50 48.57 25.64
C ASP A 117 -4.15 47.60 26.65
N SER A 118 -5.47 47.38 26.59
CA SER A 118 -6.17 46.41 27.45
C SER A 118 -5.91 44.95 27.02
N LEU A 119 -5.51 44.69 25.79
CA LEU A 119 -5.03 43.39 25.37
C LEU A 119 -3.70 43.00 26.03
N HIS A 120 -2.94 43.99 26.50
CA HIS A 120 -1.77 43.74 27.35
C HIS A 120 -2.16 43.45 28.82
N GLU A 121 -3.40 43.68 29.22
CA GLU A 121 -3.90 43.19 30.50
C GLU A 121 -4.03 41.66 30.50
N SER A 122 -3.34 41.03 31.42
CA SER A 122 -3.19 39.58 31.49
C SER A 122 -4.49 38.78 31.53
N MET A 123 -5.53 39.34 32.11
CA MET A 123 -6.84 38.70 32.24
C MET A 123 -7.62 38.65 30.91
N VAL A 124 -7.60 39.73 30.14
CA VAL A 124 -8.30 39.79 28.84
C VAL A 124 -7.68 38.84 27.83
N ASN A 125 -6.35 38.84 27.77
CA ASN A 125 -5.61 37.90 26.92
C ASN A 125 -5.90 36.44 27.26
N VAL A 126 -5.98 36.09 28.54
CA VAL A 126 -6.33 34.73 29.00
C VAL A 126 -7.72 34.34 28.49
N LEU A 127 -8.68 35.24 28.62
CA LEU A 127 -10.07 34.99 28.28
C LEU A 127 -10.26 34.83 26.77
N LEU A 128 -9.63 35.68 25.97
CA LEU A 128 -9.64 35.60 24.51
C LEU A 128 -8.93 34.35 24.01
N GLY A 129 -7.80 33.98 24.58
CA GLY A 129 -7.11 32.76 24.20
C GLY A 129 -7.87 31.48 24.51
N VAL A 130 -8.55 31.41 25.68
CA VAL A 130 -9.43 30.26 25.98
C VAL A 130 -10.63 30.19 25.01
N LEU A 131 -11.19 31.35 24.66
CA LEU A 131 -12.31 31.42 23.73
C LEU A 131 -11.91 30.99 22.33
N SER A 132 -10.76 31.44 21.83
CA SER A 132 -10.27 31.03 20.51
C SER A 132 -9.96 29.53 20.45
N GLN A 133 -9.34 28.94 21.48
CA GLN A 133 -9.07 27.48 21.53
C GLN A 133 -10.36 26.66 21.58
N THR A 134 -11.42 27.13 22.24
CA THR A 134 -12.72 26.47 22.24
C THR A 134 -13.38 26.52 20.86
N PHE A 135 -13.30 27.63 20.14
CA PHE A 135 -13.78 27.74 18.77
C PHE A 135 -12.98 26.84 17.82
N LEU A 136 -11.65 26.77 18.00
CA LEU A 136 -10.81 25.86 17.23
C LEU A 136 -11.20 24.40 17.48
N LEU A 137 -11.47 24.00 18.72
CA LEU A 137 -11.93 22.65 19.04
C LEU A 137 -13.27 22.33 18.35
N VAL A 138 -14.25 23.25 18.40
CA VAL A 138 -15.54 23.08 17.71
C VAL A 138 -15.35 22.95 16.20
N PHE A 139 -14.48 23.79 15.61
CA PHE A 139 -14.14 23.70 14.20
C PHE A 139 -13.54 22.33 13.84
N LEU A 140 -12.62 21.80 14.66
CA LEU A 140 -12.03 20.48 14.46
C LEU A 140 -13.05 19.34 14.58
N MET A 141 -14.00 19.43 15.52
CA MET A 141 -15.09 18.46 15.63
C MET A 141 -15.98 18.44 14.38
N ILE A 142 -16.30 19.62 13.84
CA ILE A 142 -17.04 19.74 12.59
C ILE A 142 -16.25 19.14 11.44
N LEU A 143 -14.98 19.51 11.32
CA LEU A 143 -14.08 19.02 10.28
C LEU A 143 -13.95 17.48 10.31
N HIS A 144 -13.77 16.90 11.52
CA HIS A 144 -13.70 15.46 11.72
C HIS A 144 -14.94 14.70 11.24
N ARG A 145 -16.12 15.34 11.34
CA ARG A 145 -17.39 14.76 10.88
C ARG A 145 -17.53 14.76 9.35
N TYR A 146 -16.98 15.79 8.69
CA TYR A 146 -17.17 16.01 7.24
C TYR A 146 -16.02 15.47 6.38
N VAL A 147 -14.80 15.41 6.91
CA VAL A 147 -13.66 14.84 6.20
C VAL A 147 -13.73 13.33 6.26
N ILE A 148 -13.77 12.69 5.10
CA ILE A 148 -13.78 11.22 5.00
C ILE A 148 -12.44 10.71 5.53
N HIS A 149 -12.48 9.80 6.50
CA HIS A 149 -11.31 9.08 7.04
C HIS A 149 -10.75 8.08 6.02
N THR A 150 -10.40 8.59 4.87
CA THR A 150 -9.76 7.78 3.84
C THR A 150 -8.27 7.99 3.93
N SER A 151 -7.51 6.90 3.81
CA SER A 151 -6.06 7.01 3.78
C SER A 151 -5.66 8.04 2.74
N SER A 152 -5.17 9.17 3.20
CA SER A 152 -4.72 10.32 2.41
C SER A 152 -3.46 10.01 1.58
N ASP A 153 -3.06 8.70 1.51
CA ASP A 153 -2.04 8.17 0.60
C ASP A 153 -2.46 8.24 -0.88
N MET A 154 -3.70 8.69 -1.16
CA MET A 154 -4.23 8.83 -2.51
C MET A 154 -3.81 10.12 -3.23
N LEU A 155 -3.41 11.15 -2.47
CA LEU A 155 -2.93 12.40 -3.05
C LEU A 155 -1.42 12.34 -3.28
N THR A 156 -0.99 12.81 -4.45
CA THR A 156 0.42 12.94 -4.78
C THR A 156 1.06 14.07 -3.99
N GLU A 157 2.38 14.03 -3.80
CA GLU A 157 3.12 15.08 -3.11
C GLU A 157 2.96 16.46 -3.78
N ALA A 158 2.84 16.48 -5.11
CA ALA A 158 2.62 17.70 -5.88
C ALA A 158 1.23 18.32 -5.59
N GLU A 159 0.22 17.52 -5.35
CA GLU A 159 -1.12 18.01 -4.98
C GLU A 159 -1.13 18.59 -3.58
N TRP A 160 -0.49 17.96 -2.61
CA TRP A 160 -0.31 18.50 -1.27
C TRP A 160 0.41 19.86 -1.29
N LEU A 161 1.45 19.98 -2.11
CA LEU A 161 2.17 21.24 -2.26
C LEU A 161 1.29 22.35 -2.87
N ARG A 162 0.45 22.02 -3.86
CA ARG A 162 -0.51 22.99 -4.43
C ARG A 162 -1.52 23.48 -3.41
N PHE A 163 -2.02 22.61 -2.55
CA PHE A 163 -2.94 23.01 -1.48
C PHE A 163 -2.28 23.88 -0.42
N ALA A 164 -0.97 23.75 -0.19
CA ALA A 164 -0.22 24.54 0.77
C ALA A 164 -0.17 26.05 0.42
N ILE A 165 -0.35 26.42 -0.85
CA ILE A 165 -0.31 27.82 -1.32
C ILE A 165 -1.37 28.69 -0.63
N PHE A 166 -2.59 28.17 -0.46
CA PHE A 166 -3.70 28.92 0.13
C PHE A 166 -3.49 29.25 1.62
N PRO A 167 -3.14 28.28 2.50
CA PRO A 167 -2.85 28.59 3.89
C PRO A 167 -1.63 29.49 4.06
N ILE A 168 -0.58 29.35 3.22
CA ILE A 168 0.55 30.28 3.23
C ILE A 168 0.07 31.70 2.97
N PHE A 169 -0.73 31.91 1.92
CA PHE A 169 -1.30 33.22 1.63
C PHE A 169 -2.12 33.76 2.81
N THR A 170 -2.95 32.92 3.42
CA THR A 170 -3.75 33.29 4.59
C THR A 170 -2.87 33.72 5.76
N ILE A 171 -1.80 32.99 6.07
CA ILE A 171 -0.88 33.31 7.16
C ILE A 171 -0.18 34.65 6.90
N VAL A 172 0.32 34.85 5.67
CA VAL A 172 1.00 36.11 5.30
C VAL A 172 0.06 37.31 5.43
N VAL A 173 -1.18 37.19 4.95
CA VAL A 173 -2.18 38.28 5.07
C VAL A 173 -2.50 38.56 6.54
N LEU A 174 -2.76 37.52 7.35
CA LEU A 174 -3.10 37.69 8.76
C LEU A 174 -1.95 38.32 9.57
N ILE A 175 -0.71 37.84 9.36
CA ILE A 175 0.47 38.46 10.01
C ILE A 175 0.60 39.94 9.62
N SER A 176 0.42 40.27 8.33
CA SER A 176 0.46 41.64 7.84
C SER A 176 -0.63 42.52 8.49
N LEU A 177 -1.83 41.94 8.68
CA LEU A 177 -2.92 42.64 9.36
C LEU A 177 -2.65 42.83 10.86
N LEU A 178 -2.08 41.83 11.54
CA LEU A 178 -1.72 41.89 12.96
C LEU A 178 -0.63 42.97 13.23
N VAL A 179 0.38 43.05 12.38
CA VAL A 179 1.42 44.10 12.47
C VAL A 179 0.81 45.49 12.24
N GLY A 180 -0.18 45.61 11.37
CA GLY A 180 -0.89 46.89 11.15
C GLY A 180 -1.81 47.33 12.29
N PHE A 181 -2.10 46.47 13.26
CA PHE A 181 -3.00 46.71 14.38
C PHE A 181 -2.40 47.60 15.48
N GLU A 182 -1.10 47.93 15.44
CA GLU A 182 -0.45 48.85 16.39
C GLU A 182 -0.99 50.28 16.29
N ILE A 183 -1.78 50.58 15.23
CA ILE A 183 -2.42 51.91 15.02
C ILE A 183 -3.89 51.83 15.43
N PRO A 184 -4.44 52.80 16.20
CA PRO A 184 -5.85 52.80 16.58
C PRO A 184 -6.76 52.85 15.35
N LEU A 185 -7.59 51.82 15.18
CA LEU A 185 -8.45 51.62 14.02
C LEU A 185 -9.80 52.33 14.16
N ASN A 186 -10.20 53.01 13.11
CA ASN A 186 -11.56 53.56 12.99
C ASN A 186 -12.59 52.45 12.76
N GLU A 187 -13.87 52.71 13.11
CA GLU A 187 -14.97 51.74 12.94
C GLU A 187 -15.13 51.20 11.49
N ARG A 188 -14.85 52.04 10.50
CA ARG A 188 -14.83 51.66 9.10
C ARG A 188 -13.72 50.64 8.80
N GLN A 189 -12.53 50.83 9.34
CA GLN A 189 -11.39 49.93 9.19
C GLN A 189 -11.67 48.58 9.85
N LYS A 190 -12.23 48.56 11.07
CA LYS A 190 -12.66 47.31 11.73
C LYS A 190 -13.65 46.52 10.89
N SER A 191 -14.63 47.19 10.26
CA SER A 191 -15.60 46.52 9.39
C SER A 191 -14.96 45.94 8.14
N ILE A 192 -14.00 46.62 7.52
CA ILE A 192 -13.22 46.11 6.39
C ILE A 192 -12.43 44.83 6.79
N LEU A 193 -11.79 44.87 7.97
CA LEU A 193 -11.00 43.76 8.50
C LEU A 193 -11.88 42.52 8.76
N ILE A 194 -13.12 42.72 9.24
CA ILE A 194 -14.09 41.62 9.39
C ILE A 194 -14.44 41.02 8.02
N CYS A 195 -14.68 41.87 7.01
CA CYS A 195 -14.94 41.40 5.63
C CYS A 195 -13.78 40.56 5.07
N ILE A 196 -12.53 41.01 5.27
CA ILE A 196 -11.33 40.28 4.85
C ILE A 196 -11.26 38.93 5.58
N SER A 197 -11.50 38.91 6.90
CA SER A 197 -11.47 37.67 7.70
C SER A 197 -12.50 36.67 7.22
N ILE A 198 -13.71 37.08 6.92
CA ILE A 198 -14.77 36.24 6.36
C ILE A 198 -14.32 35.66 5.02
N GLY A 199 -13.70 36.48 4.15
CA GLY A 199 -13.13 36.03 2.89
C GLY A 199 -12.05 34.93 3.06
N LEU A 200 -11.15 35.14 4.03
CA LEU A 200 -10.09 34.17 4.35
C LEU A 200 -10.65 32.86 4.93
N ILE A 201 -11.70 32.94 5.78
CA ILE A 201 -12.41 31.75 6.26
C ILE A 201 -13.03 30.99 5.07
N GLY A 202 -13.75 31.72 4.20
CA GLY A 202 -14.36 31.11 3.01
C GLY A 202 -13.33 30.42 2.11
N MET A 203 -12.18 31.06 1.88
CA MET A 203 -11.09 30.46 1.10
C MET A 203 -10.57 29.17 1.72
N ASN A 204 -10.34 29.11 3.03
CA ASN A 204 -9.88 27.90 3.70
C ASN A 204 -10.94 26.78 3.69
N ILE A 205 -12.23 27.11 3.84
CA ILE A 205 -13.33 26.16 3.72
C ILE A 205 -13.34 25.54 2.29
N VAL A 206 -13.15 26.36 1.26
CA VAL A 206 -13.07 25.88 -0.13
C VAL A 206 -11.89 24.93 -0.31
N VAL A 207 -10.73 25.20 0.30
CA VAL A 207 -9.58 24.26 0.25
C VAL A 207 -9.93 22.91 0.86
N PHE A 208 -10.53 22.90 2.06
CA PHE A 208 -10.97 21.65 2.69
C PHE A 208 -11.99 20.89 1.82
N TYR A 209 -12.93 21.61 1.22
CA TYR A 209 -13.89 21.03 0.28
C TYR A 209 -13.21 20.42 -0.94
N LEU A 210 -12.23 21.11 -1.54
CA LEU A 210 -11.49 20.63 -2.70
C LEU A 210 -10.67 19.37 -2.35
N ILE A 211 -9.96 19.37 -1.22
CA ILE A 211 -9.22 18.20 -0.74
C ILE A 211 -10.17 17.00 -0.61
N ASN A 212 -11.29 17.17 0.07
CA ASN A 212 -12.26 16.10 0.28
C ASN A 212 -12.90 15.61 -1.03
N SER A 213 -13.21 16.54 -1.97
CA SER A 213 -13.76 16.20 -3.28
C SER A 213 -12.77 15.41 -4.13
N ILE A 214 -11.50 15.77 -4.13
CA ILE A 214 -10.45 15.06 -4.87
C ILE A 214 -10.22 13.67 -4.25
N LEU A 215 -10.11 13.57 -2.93
CA LEU A 215 -9.99 12.29 -2.24
C LEU A 215 -11.15 11.35 -2.61
N LYS A 216 -12.38 11.84 -2.58
CA LYS A 216 -13.56 11.05 -2.96
C LYS A 216 -13.49 10.57 -4.41
N ARG A 217 -13.11 11.45 -5.33
CA ARG A 217 -12.98 11.10 -6.75
C ARG A 217 -11.89 10.05 -7.00
N GLU A 218 -10.75 10.18 -6.35
CA GLU A 218 -9.65 9.20 -6.44
C GLU A 218 -10.06 7.82 -5.91
N MET A 219 -10.86 7.78 -4.83
CA MET A 219 -11.45 6.52 -4.33
C MET A 219 -12.35 5.88 -5.38
N GLU A 220 -13.29 6.64 -5.94
CA GLU A 220 -14.22 6.15 -6.96
C GLU A 220 -13.46 5.62 -8.19
N LEU A 221 -12.43 6.33 -8.62
CA LEU A 221 -11.57 5.90 -9.74
C LEU A 221 -10.83 4.59 -9.41
N ARG A 222 -10.31 4.44 -8.20
CA ARG A 222 -9.63 3.24 -7.76
C ARG A 222 -10.58 2.04 -7.67
N GLU A 223 -11.77 2.22 -7.09
CA GLU A 223 -12.80 1.19 -7.03
C GLU A 223 -13.23 0.74 -8.44
N ASN A 224 -13.46 1.70 -9.35
CA ASN A 224 -13.78 1.41 -10.74
C ASN A 224 -12.64 0.63 -11.44
N LYS A 225 -11.38 0.99 -11.20
CA LYS A 225 -10.23 0.28 -11.77
C LYS A 225 -10.17 -1.17 -11.27
N ILE A 226 -10.34 -1.39 -9.96
CA ILE A 226 -10.38 -2.74 -9.37
C ILE A 226 -11.56 -3.54 -9.95
N PHE A 227 -12.72 -2.91 -10.09
CA PHE A 227 -13.90 -3.55 -10.69
C PHE A 227 -13.65 -3.98 -12.13
N LEU A 228 -13.10 -3.10 -12.98
CA LEU A 228 -12.75 -3.40 -14.36
C LEU A 228 -11.73 -4.54 -14.48
N GLU A 229 -10.74 -4.56 -13.60
CA GLU A 229 -9.74 -5.63 -13.56
C GLU A 229 -10.37 -6.99 -13.20
N ARG A 230 -11.30 -7.02 -12.24
CA ARG A 230 -12.07 -8.23 -11.92
C ARG A 230 -12.89 -8.71 -13.10
N VAL A 231 -13.63 -7.82 -13.76
CA VAL A 231 -14.44 -8.16 -14.94
C VAL A 231 -13.56 -8.71 -16.08
N LYS A 232 -12.39 -8.10 -16.29
CA LYS A 232 -11.42 -8.60 -17.27
C LYS A 232 -10.95 -10.02 -16.94
N ASN A 233 -10.54 -10.27 -15.70
CA ASN A 233 -10.08 -11.57 -15.25
C ASN A 233 -11.17 -12.64 -15.34
N GLU A 234 -12.41 -12.31 -14.97
CA GLU A 234 -13.57 -13.19 -15.14
C GLU A 234 -13.82 -13.52 -16.62
N THR A 235 -13.76 -12.52 -17.48
CA THR A 235 -13.95 -12.72 -18.95
C THR A 235 -12.88 -13.65 -19.53
N GLU A 236 -11.61 -13.46 -19.14
CA GLU A 236 -10.50 -14.34 -19.56
C GLU A 236 -10.69 -15.77 -19.04
N MET A 237 -11.15 -15.92 -17.80
CA MET A 237 -11.47 -17.21 -17.21
C MET A 237 -12.60 -17.91 -17.98
N TYR A 238 -13.72 -17.24 -18.27
CA TYR A 238 -14.83 -17.78 -19.05
C TYR A 238 -14.39 -18.18 -20.47
N ARG A 239 -13.56 -17.36 -21.10
CA ARG A 239 -12.98 -17.70 -22.41
C ARG A 239 -12.15 -18.98 -22.35
N SER A 240 -11.28 -19.11 -21.35
CA SER A 240 -10.47 -20.31 -21.16
C SER A 240 -11.34 -21.56 -20.91
N ILE A 241 -12.40 -21.44 -20.11
CA ILE A 241 -13.36 -22.51 -19.87
C ILE A 241 -14.04 -22.90 -21.17
N SER A 242 -14.53 -21.94 -21.97
CA SER A 242 -15.16 -22.20 -23.26
C SER A 242 -14.23 -22.92 -24.23
N GLU A 243 -12.97 -22.46 -24.35
CA GLU A 243 -11.97 -23.11 -25.20
C GLU A 243 -11.65 -24.55 -24.75
N ASN A 244 -11.60 -24.79 -23.46
CA ASN A 244 -11.39 -26.13 -22.90
C ASN A 244 -12.61 -27.03 -23.13
N TYR A 245 -13.82 -26.48 -23.00
CA TYR A 245 -15.07 -27.20 -23.28
C TYR A 245 -15.15 -27.64 -24.76
N ASP A 246 -14.82 -26.74 -25.69
CA ASP A 246 -14.78 -27.05 -27.12
C ASP A 246 -13.72 -28.13 -27.45
N LYS A 247 -12.56 -28.09 -26.81
CA LYS A 247 -11.52 -29.11 -26.94
C LYS A 247 -12.01 -30.49 -26.39
N GLN A 248 -12.73 -30.45 -25.27
CA GLN A 248 -13.29 -31.65 -24.67
C GLN A 248 -14.38 -32.26 -25.58
N ARG A 249 -15.28 -31.43 -26.11
CA ARG A 249 -16.34 -31.87 -27.02
C ARG A 249 -15.78 -32.48 -28.32
N LYS A 250 -14.71 -31.92 -28.89
CA LYS A 250 -14.01 -32.48 -30.04
C LYS A 250 -13.44 -33.87 -29.71
N ARG A 251 -12.77 -34.01 -28.55
CA ARG A 251 -12.22 -35.31 -28.12
C ARG A 251 -13.31 -36.37 -27.90
N GLU A 252 -14.42 -35.97 -27.31
CA GLU A 252 -15.55 -36.85 -27.09
C GLU A 252 -16.15 -37.32 -28.42
N HIS A 253 -16.27 -36.44 -29.40
CA HIS A 253 -16.76 -36.78 -30.75
C HIS A 253 -15.79 -37.70 -31.50
N GLU A 254 -14.47 -37.46 -31.39
CA GLU A 254 -13.43 -38.36 -31.93
C GLU A 254 -13.50 -39.73 -31.26
N TYR A 255 -13.67 -39.79 -29.94
CA TYR A 255 -13.82 -41.04 -29.19
C TYR A 255 -15.07 -41.81 -29.61
N GLN A 256 -16.21 -41.16 -29.78
CA GLN A 256 -17.45 -41.76 -30.25
C GLN A 256 -17.27 -42.32 -31.66
N ASN A 257 -16.62 -41.60 -32.57
CA ASN A 257 -16.31 -42.06 -33.92
C ASN A 257 -15.40 -43.30 -33.89
N HIS A 258 -14.36 -43.34 -33.07
CA HIS A 258 -13.49 -44.52 -32.92
C HIS A 258 -14.26 -45.72 -32.38
N MET A 259 -15.13 -45.51 -31.37
CA MET A 259 -15.97 -46.60 -30.83
C MET A 259 -16.94 -47.15 -31.89
N GLN A 260 -17.49 -46.31 -32.74
CA GLN A 260 -18.38 -46.71 -33.81
C GLN A 260 -17.64 -47.57 -34.86
N VAL A 261 -16.43 -47.13 -35.29
CA VAL A 261 -15.59 -47.91 -36.22
C VAL A 261 -15.22 -49.27 -35.62
N ILE A 262 -14.81 -49.33 -34.37
CA ILE A 262 -14.49 -50.56 -33.64
C ILE A 262 -15.72 -51.49 -33.62
N SER A 263 -16.90 -50.96 -33.29
CA SER A 263 -18.16 -51.72 -33.24
C SER A 263 -18.53 -52.31 -34.61
N ASP A 264 -18.38 -51.52 -35.68
CA ASP A 264 -18.71 -51.91 -37.03
C ASP A 264 -17.73 -53.00 -37.57
N LEU A 265 -16.44 -52.87 -37.30
CA LEU A 265 -15.44 -53.86 -37.65
C LEU A 265 -15.64 -55.17 -36.89
N LEU A 266 -16.04 -55.14 -35.61
CA LEU A 266 -16.40 -56.29 -34.81
C LEU A 266 -17.66 -57.05 -35.36
N LYS A 267 -18.72 -56.28 -35.65
CA LYS A 267 -19.98 -56.83 -36.19
C LYS A 267 -19.75 -57.56 -37.53
N ASN A 268 -18.87 -56.99 -38.34
CA ASN A 268 -18.55 -57.55 -39.66
C ASN A 268 -17.46 -58.63 -39.61
N LYS A 269 -16.96 -59.02 -38.41
CA LYS A 269 -15.91 -60.04 -38.16
C LYS A 269 -14.59 -59.72 -38.89
N LYS A 270 -14.28 -58.45 -39.14
CA LYS A 270 -13.07 -57.94 -39.79
C LYS A 270 -11.92 -57.76 -38.82
N TYR A 271 -11.44 -58.87 -38.23
CA TYR A 271 -10.47 -58.78 -37.10
C TYR A 271 -9.10 -58.21 -37.50
N GLN A 272 -8.61 -58.49 -38.74
CA GLN A 272 -7.34 -57.94 -39.20
C GLN A 272 -7.38 -56.40 -39.42
N GLU A 273 -8.51 -55.89 -39.92
CA GLU A 273 -8.72 -54.46 -40.08
C GLU A 273 -8.88 -53.75 -38.71
N LEU A 274 -9.53 -54.43 -37.76
CA LEU A 274 -9.67 -53.94 -36.39
C LEU A 274 -8.31 -53.86 -35.69
N GLU A 275 -7.46 -54.88 -35.82
CA GLU A 275 -6.11 -54.86 -35.22
C GLU A 275 -5.27 -53.70 -35.77
N ARG A 276 -5.29 -53.49 -37.10
CA ARG A 276 -4.61 -52.33 -37.72
C ARG A 276 -5.16 -50.99 -37.19
N PHE A 277 -6.47 -50.82 -37.10
CA PHE A 277 -7.10 -49.62 -36.63
C PHE A 277 -6.72 -49.30 -35.17
N ILE A 278 -6.65 -50.33 -34.32
CA ILE A 278 -6.20 -50.17 -32.93
C ILE A 278 -4.72 -49.81 -32.88
N ASP A 279 -3.86 -50.45 -33.70
CA ASP A 279 -2.43 -50.14 -33.76
C ASP A 279 -2.16 -48.72 -34.30
N GLU A 280 -2.88 -48.28 -35.33
CA GLU A 280 -2.80 -46.90 -35.85
C GLU A 280 -3.30 -45.90 -34.81
N SER A 281 -4.41 -46.15 -34.12
CA SER A 281 -4.93 -45.29 -33.05
C SER A 281 -3.99 -45.22 -31.85
N ASN A 282 -3.27 -46.30 -31.53
CA ASN A 282 -2.25 -46.35 -30.50
C ASN A 282 -0.95 -45.65 -30.95
N SER A 283 -0.58 -45.74 -32.23
CA SER A 283 0.63 -45.05 -32.75
C SER A 283 0.46 -43.52 -32.80
N ASP A 284 -0.73 -43.01 -33.09
CA ASP A 284 -1.07 -41.61 -32.98
C ASP A 284 -1.05 -41.12 -31.51
N THR A 285 -1.29 -42.02 -30.56
CA THR A 285 -1.20 -41.77 -29.11
C THR A 285 0.24 -41.98 -28.60
N ALA A 286 1.06 -42.83 -29.21
CA ALA A 286 2.47 -43.06 -28.85
C ALA A 286 3.39 -41.88 -29.20
N GLY A 287 3.01 -40.99 -30.13
CA GLY A 287 3.65 -39.69 -30.34
C GLY A 287 3.30 -38.65 -29.26
N LYS A 288 2.37 -38.95 -28.41
CA LYS A 288 1.95 -38.13 -27.27
C LYS A 288 2.70 -38.54 -26.00
N ILE A 289 4.02 -38.21 -25.96
CA ILE A 289 4.75 -37.72 -24.78
C ILE A 289 4.48 -38.57 -23.51
N ASP A 290 5.54 -39.02 -22.88
CA ASP A 290 5.55 -39.47 -21.50
C ASP A 290 4.74 -38.48 -20.63
N LYS A 291 3.47 -38.81 -20.44
CA LYS A 291 2.55 -37.99 -19.65
C LYS A 291 2.90 -38.21 -18.19
N ILE A 292 3.43 -37.17 -17.57
CA ILE A 292 3.70 -37.21 -16.12
C ILE A 292 2.34 -37.35 -15.42
N ASP A 293 2.15 -38.46 -14.73
CA ASP A 293 0.96 -38.72 -13.93
C ASP A 293 1.35 -38.96 -12.46
N THR A 294 0.80 -38.11 -11.58
CA THR A 294 1.08 -38.11 -10.15
C THR A 294 -0.17 -38.41 -9.32
N ASN A 295 -1.27 -38.78 -9.95
CA ASN A 295 -2.60 -38.88 -9.35
C ASN A 295 -3.13 -37.58 -8.74
N HIS A 296 -2.51 -36.41 -9.06
CA HIS A 296 -2.96 -35.08 -8.63
C HIS A 296 -3.13 -34.16 -9.83
N VAL A 297 -4.37 -33.77 -10.14
CA VAL A 297 -4.75 -33.07 -11.38
C VAL A 297 -3.96 -31.77 -11.59
N ILE A 298 -3.82 -30.98 -10.56
CA ILE A 298 -3.13 -29.67 -10.64
C ILE A 298 -1.63 -29.86 -10.86
N VAL A 299 -0.98 -30.78 -10.10
CA VAL A 299 0.44 -31.08 -10.26
C VAL A 299 0.72 -31.62 -11.65
N ASN A 300 -0.13 -32.55 -12.14
CA ASN A 300 -0.04 -33.07 -13.50
C ASN A 300 -0.09 -31.97 -14.55
N SER A 301 -1.04 -31.03 -14.41
CA SER A 301 -1.21 -29.93 -15.34
C SER A 301 0.03 -29.03 -15.40
N ILE A 302 0.56 -28.65 -14.23
CA ILE A 302 1.74 -27.80 -14.14
C ILE A 302 2.97 -28.50 -14.70
N LEU A 303 3.27 -29.73 -14.24
CA LEU A 303 4.46 -30.47 -14.67
C LEU A 303 4.46 -30.76 -16.17
N ASN A 304 3.32 -31.19 -16.74
CA ASN A 304 3.22 -31.46 -18.17
C ASN A 304 3.33 -30.17 -19.02
N THR A 305 2.82 -29.05 -18.53
CA THR A 305 2.96 -27.75 -19.21
C THR A 305 4.41 -27.29 -19.20
N LYS A 306 5.07 -27.36 -18.04
CA LYS A 306 6.47 -26.93 -17.88
C LYS A 306 7.46 -27.90 -18.55
N TYR A 307 7.13 -29.17 -18.61
CA TYR A 307 7.90 -30.15 -19.40
C TYR A 307 7.88 -29.79 -20.89
N ARG A 308 6.72 -29.44 -21.46
CA ARG A 308 6.63 -29.01 -22.88
C ARG A 308 7.41 -27.73 -23.12
N GLU A 309 7.26 -26.71 -22.25
CA GLU A 309 7.99 -25.45 -22.33
C GLU A 309 9.53 -25.69 -22.30
N ALA A 310 9.99 -26.50 -21.36
CA ALA A 310 11.41 -26.86 -21.25
C ALA A 310 11.92 -27.57 -22.50
N ARG A 311 11.13 -28.49 -23.06
CA ARG A 311 11.48 -29.22 -24.30
C ARG A 311 11.58 -28.29 -25.51
N GLU A 312 10.64 -27.35 -25.65
CA GLU A 312 10.70 -26.33 -26.72
C GLU A 312 11.97 -25.49 -26.65
N LYS A 313 12.44 -25.19 -25.42
CA LYS A 313 13.68 -24.46 -25.14
C LYS A 313 14.93 -25.35 -25.09
N LYS A 314 14.82 -26.64 -25.48
CA LYS A 314 15.92 -27.63 -25.47
C LYS A 314 16.55 -27.83 -24.09
N ILE A 315 15.80 -27.69 -23.02
CA ILE A 315 16.21 -27.92 -21.64
C ILE A 315 15.92 -29.39 -21.28
N VAL A 316 16.91 -30.10 -20.74
CA VAL A 316 16.73 -31.45 -20.22
C VAL A 316 15.92 -31.38 -18.93
N PHE A 317 14.71 -31.94 -18.94
CA PHE A 317 13.80 -31.90 -17.79
C PHE A 317 13.58 -33.30 -17.22
N VAL A 318 14.11 -33.53 -16.02
CA VAL A 318 14.05 -34.81 -15.31
C VAL A 318 13.06 -34.74 -14.18
N VAL A 319 12.07 -35.63 -14.12
CA VAL A 319 11.04 -35.64 -13.07
C VAL A 319 11.11 -36.94 -12.28
N LYS A 320 11.10 -36.84 -10.96
CA LYS A 320 10.91 -37.94 -10.03
C LYS A 320 9.78 -37.62 -9.08
N VAL A 321 8.64 -38.26 -9.27
CA VAL A 321 7.43 -38.00 -8.48
C VAL A 321 6.81 -39.35 -8.07
N ASN A 322 6.27 -39.43 -6.86
CA ASN A 322 5.45 -40.55 -6.42
C ASN A 322 3.97 -40.17 -6.41
N ASP A 323 3.11 -41.07 -5.90
CA ASP A 323 1.66 -40.85 -5.78
C ASP A 323 1.38 -39.66 -4.84
N LEU A 324 0.68 -38.65 -5.35
CA LEU A 324 0.30 -37.42 -4.65
C LEU A 324 -1.23 -37.32 -4.45
N SER A 325 -1.99 -38.38 -4.65
CA SER A 325 -3.46 -38.38 -4.51
C SER A 325 -3.96 -37.90 -3.15
N THR A 326 -3.14 -38.07 -2.11
CA THR A 326 -3.48 -37.71 -0.73
C THR A 326 -2.79 -36.40 -0.24
N LEU A 327 -2.34 -35.54 -1.16
CA LEU A 327 -1.68 -34.28 -0.82
C LEU A 327 -2.65 -33.33 -0.12
N LYS A 328 -2.26 -32.79 1.05
CA LYS A 328 -3.12 -31.90 1.87
C LYS A 328 -2.78 -30.40 1.74
N ILE A 329 -2.05 -30.02 0.71
CA ILE A 329 -1.77 -28.63 0.39
C ILE A 329 -2.91 -28.11 -0.51
N LYS A 330 -3.38 -26.89 -0.30
CA LYS A 330 -4.39 -26.27 -1.15
C LYS A 330 -3.89 -26.10 -2.58
N ASP A 331 -4.75 -26.29 -3.55
CA ASP A 331 -4.44 -26.19 -4.97
C ASP A 331 -3.80 -24.84 -5.35
N GLU A 332 -4.30 -23.75 -4.80
CA GLU A 332 -3.78 -22.40 -5.01
C GLU A 332 -2.33 -22.27 -4.54
N ASP A 333 -2.00 -22.85 -3.39
CA ASP A 333 -0.65 -22.80 -2.79
C ASP A 333 0.31 -23.72 -3.58
N ILE A 334 -0.17 -24.87 -4.11
CA ILE A 334 0.59 -25.74 -5.02
C ILE A 334 0.92 -25.01 -6.32
N VAL A 335 -0.07 -24.34 -6.92
CA VAL A 335 0.11 -23.54 -8.15
C VAL A 335 1.17 -22.48 -7.93
N LEU A 336 1.07 -21.73 -6.82
CA LEU A 336 2.02 -20.67 -6.48
C LEU A 336 3.45 -21.22 -6.36
N ILE A 337 3.63 -22.29 -5.56
CA ILE A 337 4.96 -22.88 -5.30
C ILE A 337 5.57 -23.42 -6.57
N LEU A 338 4.87 -24.36 -7.26
CA LEU A 338 5.44 -25.05 -8.41
C LEU A 338 5.64 -24.13 -9.61
N SER A 339 4.67 -23.26 -9.91
CA SER A 339 4.79 -22.36 -11.06
C SER A 339 5.96 -21.40 -10.89
N TYR A 340 6.14 -20.84 -9.68
CA TYR A 340 7.24 -19.91 -9.43
C TYR A 340 8.60 -20.61 -9.51
N LEU A 341 8.77 -21.76 -8.84
CA LEU A 341 10.03 -22.51 -8.85
C LEU A 341 10.41 -22.98 -10.25
N LEU A 342 9.43 -23.50 -11.02
CA LEU A 342 9.69 -24.01 -12.37
C LEU A 342 9.93 -22.88 -13.38
N ASN A 343 9.24 -21.75 -13.27
CA ASN A 343 9.52 -20.57 -14.08
C ASN A 343 10.94 -20.08 -13.87
N ASN A 344 11.35 -19.91 -12.61
CA ASN A 344 12.70 -19.49 -12.28
C ASN A 344 13.77 -20.46 -12.79
N ALA A 345 13.49 -21.78 -12.68
CA ALA A 345 14.40 -22.80 -13.15
C ALA A 345 14.56 -22.75 -14.68
N ILE A 346 13.46 -22.59 -15.44
CA ILE A 346 13.49 -22.46 -16.90
C ILE A 346 14.24 -21.21 -17.32
N GLU A 347 13.94 -20.04 -16.74
CA GLU A 347 14.62 -18.78 -17.04
C GLU A 347 16.14 -18.84 -16.76
N ALA A 348 16.53 -19.47 -15.64
CA ALA A 348 17.94 -19.63 -15.30
C ALA A 348 18.67 -20.55 -16.28
N CYS A 349 18.00 -21.64 -16.71
CA CYS A 349 18.58 -22.59 -17.66
C CYS A 349 18.73 -22.03 -19.08
N GLU A 350 17.88 -21.09 -19.51
CA GLU A 350 17.99 -20.47 -20.85
C GLU A 350 19.37 -19.82 -21.11
N LYS A 351 20.05 -19.41 -20.05
CA LYS A 351 21.37 -18.78 -20.12
C LYS A 351 22.53 -19.74 -19.91
N SER A 352 22.25 -21.01 -19.61
CA SER A 352 23.26 -22.03 -19.28
C SER A 352 23.72 -22.81 -20.52
N GLU A 353 25.01 -23.12 -20.62
CA GLU A 353 25.56 -23.96 -21.70
C GLU A 353 25.01 -25.40 -21.68
N ARG A 354 24.67 -25.92 -20.52
CA ARG A 354 24.13 -27.28 -20.33
C ARG A 354 22.83 -27.19 -19.50
N PRO A 355 21.72 -26.84 -20.14
CA PRO A 355 20.48 -26.60 -19.43
C PRO A 355 19.83 -27.89 -18.93
N VAL A 356 19.78 -28.09 -17.62
CA VAL A 356 19.17 -29.25 -16.96
C VAL A 356 18.33 -28.78 -15.79
N ILE A 357 17.08 -29.26 -15.74
CA ILE A 357 16.16 -29.11 -14.60
C ILE A 357 15.83 -30.48 -14.04
N LYS A 358 15.97 -30.65 -12.74
CA LYS A 358 15.57 -31.87 -12.02
C LYS A 358 14.49 -31.48 -10.99
N VAL A 359 13.32 -32.09 -11.12
CA VAL A 359 12.18 -31.91 -10.21
C VAL A 359 11.98 -33.19 -9.43
N LYS A 360 11.96 -33.08 -8.12
CA LYS A 360 11.63 -34.20 -7.21
C LYS A 360 10.47 -33.77 -6.32
N ILE A 361 9.34 -34.49 -6.38
CA ILE A 361 8.21 -34.31 -5.48
C ILE A 361 7.89 -35.67 -4.86
N MET A 362 8.10 -35.79 -3.58
CA MET A 362 7.95 -37.05 -2.85
C MET A 362 7.06 -36.82 -1.62
N LYS A 363 6.05 -37.69 -1.49
CA LYS A 363 5.28 -37.80 -0.26
C LYS A 363 5.71 -39.08 0.45
N GLU A 364 6.30 -39.00 1.61
CA GLU A 364 6.75 -40.12 2.43
C GLU A 364 6.10 -40.02 3.82
N GLN A 365 5.26 -41.01 4.14
CA GLN A 365 4.55 -41.15 5.43
C GLN A 365 3.92 -39.85 5.97
N LYS A 366 4.75 -38.98 6.58
CA LYS A 366 4.35 -37.72 7.22
C LYS A 366 5.09 -36.50 6.68
N GLN A 367 5.78 -36.63 5.56
CA GLN A 367 6.55 -35.51 5.00
C GLN A 367 6.33 -35.39 3.50
N ILE A 368 6.24 -34.17 3.03
CA ILE A 368 6.23 -33.80 1.63
C ILE A 368 7.54 -33.07 1.33
N ILE A 369 8.29 -33.58 0.36
CA ILE A 369 9.54 -33.00 -0.11
C ILE A 369 9.34 -32.52 -1.53
N ILE A 370 9.51 -31.22 -1.78
CA ILE A 370 9.54 -30.64 -3.13
C ILE A 370 10.93 -30.08 -3.35
N ALA A 371 11.65 -30.58 -4.34
CA ALA A 371 12.98 -30.08 -4.68
C ALA A 371 13.04 -29.77 -6.17
N VAL A 372 13.47 -28.56 -6.50
CA VAL A 372 13.78 -28.12 -7.86
C VAL A 372 15.26 -27.77 -7.91
N ILE A 373 15.97 -28.41 -8.84
CA ILE A 373 17.40 -28.23 -9.04
C ILE A 373 17.60 -27.84 -10.51
N ASN A 374 18.28 -26.75 -10.74
CA ASN A 374 18.56 -26.30 -12.11
C ASN A 374 20.02 -25.84 -12.28
N THR A 375 20.50 -25.90 -13.49
CA THR A 375 21.79 -25.31 -13.86
C THR A 375 21.67 -23.79 -13.94
N ILE A 376 22.74 -23.10 -13.57
CA ILE A 376 22.89 -21.64 -13.62
C ILE A 376 24.21 -21.28 -14.34
N ASP A 377 24.28 -20.09 -14.94
CA ASP A 377 25.48 -19.57 -15.59
C ASP A 377 26.35 -18.73 -14.65
N LYS A 378 25.73 -18.07 -13.68
CA LYS A 378 26.39 -17.22 -12.68
C LYS A 378 25.78 -17.43 -11.31
N GLU A 379 26.62 -17.34 -10.29
CA GLU A 379 26.15 -17.37 -8.91
C GLU A 379 25.12 -16.26 -8.65
N PRO A 380 24.01 -16.57 -7.96
CA PRO A 380 23.02 -15.57 -7.59
C PRO A 380 23.65 -14.56 -6.60
N LYS A 381 23.43 -13.26 -6.84
CA LYS A 381 23.89 -12.24 -5.90
C LYS A 381 22.96 -12.19 -4.70
N GLU A 382 23.54 -12.22 -3.50
CA GLU A 382 22.82 -12.12 -2.23
C GLU A 382 23.29 -10.86 -1.49
N GLU A 383 22.35 -9.96 -1.15
CA GLU A 383 22.60 -8.79 -0.29
C GLU A 383 21.61 -8.79 0.88
N CYS A 384 22.14 -8.73 2.10
CA CYS A 384 21.35 -8.71 3.35
C CYS A 384 20.36 -9.88 3.47
N GLY A 385 20.71 -11.11 2.99
CA GLY A 385 19.85 -12.29 3.05
C GLY A 385 18.73 -12.31 2.01
N LYS A 386 18.78 -11.43 1.00
CA LYS A 386 17.84 -11.38 -0.14
C LYS A 386 18.58 -11.62 -1.45
N PHE A 387 18.02 -12.49 -2.29
CA PHE A 387 18.53 -12.73 -3.64
C PHE A 387 18.17 -11.56 -4.55
N ILE A 388 19.20 -10.96 -5.19
CA ILE A 388 19.02 -9.90 -6.18
C ILE A 388 18.90 -10.55 -7.56
N THR A 389 17.87 -10.19 -8.29
CA THR A 389 17.67 -10.69 -9.66
C THR A 389 18.43 -9.84 -10.65
N SER A 390 18.92 -10.47 -11.72
CA SER A 390 19.65 -9.82 -12.81
C SER A 390 18.77 -9.08 -13.85
N LYS A 391 17.47 -8.84 -13.55
CA LYS A 391 16.56 -8.13 -14.47
C LYS A 391 16.62 -6.63 -14.22
N GLU A 392 17.07 -5.88 -15.22
CA GLU A 392 17.21 -4.40 -15.22
C GLU A 392 15.85 -3.63 -15.31
N GLU A 393 14.74 -4.30 -15.64
CA GLU A 393 13.43 -3.66 -15.83
C GLU A 393 12.43 -4.03 -14.71
N ASN A 394 12.32 -3.27 -13.67
CA ASN A 394 11.38 -3.34 -12.52
C ASN A 394 11.97 -3.85 -11.20
N THR A 395 12.76 -3.00 -10.58
CA THR A 395 13.40 -3.26 -9.27
C THR A 395 12.44 -3.36 -8.09
N GLU A 396 11.19 -2.93 -8.19
CA GLU A 396 10.24 -2.90 -7.06
C GLU A 396 9.42 -4.19 -6.86
N LEU A 397 9.37 -5.09 -7.86
CA LEU A 397 8.54 -6.32 -7.81
C LEU A 397 9.35 -7.61 -7.58
N HIS A 398 10.67 -7.55 -7.48
CA HIS A 398 11.55 -8.72 -7.44
C HIS A 398 12.16 -8.93 -6.05
N GLY A 399 12.09 -10.14 -5.56
CA GLY A 399 12.35 -10.58 -4.18
C GLY A 399 11.09 -11.06 -3.47
N ILE A 400 9.90 -10.66 -3.95
CA ILE A 400 8.60 -11.01 -3.38
C ILE A 400 8.29 -12.50 -3.58
N GLY A 401 8.73 -13.11 -4.67
CA GLY A 401 8.35 -14.48 -5.00
C GLY A 401 8.96 -15.54 -4.09
N ILE A 402 10.24 -15.45 -3.74
CA ILE A 402 10.87 -16.36 -2.77
C ILE A 402 10.26 -16.16 -1.38
N GLN A 403 9.97 -14.92 -1.01
CA GLN A 403 9.32 -14.63 0.26
C GLN A 403 7.90 -15.19 0.30
N ASN A 404 7.12 -15.03 -0.76
CA ASN A 404 5.77 -15.59 -0.86
C ASN A 404 5.78 -17.13 -0.75
N ILE A 405 6.78 -17.80 -1.33
CA ILE A 405 6.93 -19.25 -1.17
C ILE A 405 7.24 -19.58 0.30
N LYS A 406 8.18 -18.89 0.94
CA LYS A 406 8.52 -19.10 2.35
C LYS A 406 7.29 -18.92 3.24
N ASP A 407 6.57 -17.81 3.08
CA ASP A 407 5.35 -17.51 3.85
C ASP A 407 4.26 -18.57 3.63
N THR A 408 4.14 -19.07 2.38
CA THR A 408 3.20 -20.14 2.04
C THR A 408 3.60 -21.47 2.68
N VAL A 409 4.88 -21.83 2.64
CA VAL A 409 5.39 -23.08 3.23
C VAL A 409 5.27 -23.05 4.76
N GLU A 410 5.51 -21.89 5.40
CA GLU A 410 5.34 -21.69 6.84
C GLU A 410 3.90 -21.92 7.32
N LYS A 411 2.88 -21.60 6.50
CA LYS A 411 1.47 -21.92 6.82
C LYS A 411 1.24 -23.42 7.09
N TYR A 412 2.05 -24.25 6.47
CA TYR A 412 1.98 -25.70 6.59
C TYR A 412 3.03 -26.26 7.56
N GLY A 413 3.68 -25.41 8.36
CA GLY A 413 4.74 -25.81 9.29
C GLY A 413 6.00 -26.35 8.60
N GLY A 414 6.19 -25.98 7.33
CA GLY A 414 7.31 -26.43 6.51
C GLY A 414 8.51 -25.49 6.57
N THR A 415 9.61 -25.94 5.99
CA THR A 415 10.87 -25.21 5.89
C THR A 415 11.38 -25.18 4.46
N CYS A 416 12.06 -24.09 4.10
CA CYS A 416 12.71 -23.93 2.80
C CYS A 416 14.22 -23.89 2.97
N VAL A 417 14.93 -24.65 2.15
CA VAL A 417 16.40 -24.68 2.10
C VAL A 417 16.84 -24.32 0.69
N ILE A 418 17.67 -23.29 0.57
CA ILE A 418 18.28 -22.88 -0.70
C ILE A 418 19.76 -23.20 -0.65
N ARG A 419 20.29 -23.87 -1.67
CA ARG A 419 21.71 -24.15 -1.86
C ARG A 419 22.09 -23.79 -3.28
N TYR A 420 23.27 -23.25 -3.49
CA TYR A 420 23.80 -22.96 -4.80
C TYR A 420 25.33 -23.07 -4.80
N ASP A 421 25.85 -23.36 -5.97
CA ASP A 421 27.27 -23.29 -6.31
C ASP A 421 27.43 -22.60 -7.67
N GLN A 422 28.64 -22.66 -8.25
CA GLN A 422 28.94 -22.01 -9.54
C GLN A 422 28.11 -22.53 -10.74
N MET A 423 27.49 -23.73 -10.64
CA MET A 423 26.80 -24.37 -11.75
C MET A 423 25.35 -24.75 -11.45
N ILE A 424 24.98 -24.86 -10.19
CA ILE A 424 23.73 -25.45 -9.77
C ILE A 424 23.04 -24.57 -8.73
N PHE A 425 21.75 -24.37 -8.92
CA PHE A 425 20.86 -23.80 -7.92
C PHE A 425 19.85 -24.86 -7.48
N GLN A 426 19.65 -24.99 -6.18
CA GLN A 426 18.76 -25.97 -5.57
C GLN A 426 17.82 -25.31 -4.57
N PHE A 427 16.52 -25.47 -4.76
CA PHE A 427 15.49 -25.06 -3.82
C PHE A 427 14.77 -26.30 -3.29
N ILE A 428 14.78 -26.50 -1.99
CA ILE A 428 14.17 -27.64 -1.31
C ILE A 428 13.13 -27.12 -0.34
N ILE A 429 11.94 -27.69 -0.38
CA ILE A 429 10.85 -27.49 0.54
C ILE A 429 10.59 -28.80 1.26
N VAL A 430 10.46 -28.74 2.58
CA VAL A 430 10.05 -29.86 3.42
C VAL A 430 8.85 -29.44 4.26
N ILE A 431 7.73 -30.13 4.11
CA ILE A 431 6.50 -29.90 4.86
C ILE A 431 6.19 -31.15 5.65
N SER A 432 6.01 -31.04 6.97
CA SER A 432 5.60 -32.14 7.84
C SER A 432 4.08 -32.18 7.95
N GLU A 433 3.45 -33.31 7.58
CA GLU A 433 2.03 -33.52 7.83
C GLU A 433 1.83 -34.05 9.27
N ASN A 434 1.28 -33.22 10.13
CA ASN A 434 0.87 -33.62 11.48
C ASN A 434 -0.40 -34.48 11.47
#